data_f39b7c177dd6ecb8cc5459b4b81502aa
#
_entry.id   f39b7c177dd6ecb8cc5459b4b81502aa
#
_cell.length_a   1.000
_cell.length_b   1.000
_cell.length_c   1.000
_cell.angle_alpha   90.00
_cell.angle_beta   90.00
_cell.angle_gamma   90.00
#
_symmetry.space_group_name_H-M   'P 1'
#
loop_
_entity.id
_entity.type
_entity.pdbx_description
1 polymer ?
#
loop_
_entity_poly.entity_id
_entity_poly.type
_entity_poly.pdbx_seq_one_letter_code
_entity_poly.pdbx_strand_id
1 'polypeptide(L)'
;MKIIYLTVVLVLATCFTAKAQKGYKNVLRETNMAFYKTEQAKQVGNQILAYQRVTGGWPKNIDMVKPMSHEEMEKVLGEKNRQDDSTTDNDATNMQLLYLARLYQATKTQKYKEAFCKGVEYLLSGQYANGGWPQFWPKMRDYQIHITFNDNAMVNTMKLLRDVYQQKAPFNKGLTDKNLREKARKAFDKGVDCILRCQIRVNGKPTVWCQQHDRETFAPAPARAFELASFCSSESARIVKLLLEIPNPSEEIKEAVRGAMQWFDDYKLTGLKVVRTGEYGSPYRNTTLVKDPSGTPLWARFYDLENCEPFVCDRDGIPRKSMQEIGTERRSGYGW
;
A
#
# COMPACT_ATOMS: atom_id res chain seq x y z
N MET A 1 64.14 -28.91 33.77
CA MET A 1 63.19 -27.78 33.96
C MET A 1 62.60 -27.40 32.60
N LYS A 2 61.40 -27.85 32.33
CA LYS A 2 60.69 -27.48 31.09
C LYS A 2 59.69 -26.38 31.44
N ILE A 3 59.88 -25.21 30.82
CA ILE A 3 58.99 -24.07 30.96
C ILE A 3 57.86 -24.26 29.94
N ILE A 4 56.63 -24.41 30.43
CA ILE A 4 55.43 -24.51 29.61
C ILE A 4 54.91 -23.07 29.43
N TYR A 5 54.93 -22.57 28.20
CA TYR A 5 54.27 -21.32 27.83
C TYR A 5 52.76 -21.61 27.67
N LEU A 6 51.97 -21.03 28.55
CA LEU A 6 50.52 -21.02 28.48
C LEU A 6 50.07 -19.86 27.62
N THR A 7 49.69 -20.15 26.38
CA THR A 7 49.15 -19.13 25.47
C THR A 7 47.68 -18.91 25.81
N VAL A 8 47.38 -17.81 26.45
CA VAL A 8 45.99 -17.36 26.68
C VAL A 8 45.45 -16.78 25.38
N VAL A 9 44.58 -17.53 24.71
CA VAL A 9 43.80 -17.02 23.58
C VAL A 9 42.64 -16.23 24.14
N LEU A 10 42.71 -14.90 24.05
CA LEU A 10 41.65 -14.01 24.41
C LEU A 10 40.59 -14.02 23.28
N VAL A 11 39.54 -14.81 23.42
CA VAL A 11 38.39 -14.78 22.54
C VAL A 11 37.58 -13.53 22.90
N LEU A 12 37.77 -12.47 22.11
CA LEU A 12 36.90 -11.33 22.12
C LEU A 12 35.52 -11.76 21.55
N ALA A 13 34.62 -12.16 22.44
CA ALA A 13 33.21 -12.29 22.11
C ALA A 13 32.64 -10.89 21.87
N THR A 14 32.60 -10.48 20.60
CA THR A 14 31.83 -9.33 20.18
C THR A 14 30.34 -9.66 20.39
N CYS A 15 29.78 -9.19 21.49
CA CYS A 15 28.34 -9.15 21.67
C CYS A 15 27.72 -8.30 20.56
N PHE A 16 27.35 -8.92 19.46
CA PHE A 16 26.35 -8.38 18.57
C PHE A 16 25.02 -8.38 19.33
N THR A 17 24.71 -7.26 19.99
CA THR A 17 23.34 -6.98 20.37
C THR A 17 22.52 -7.00 19.08
N ALA A 18 21.72 -8.04 18.90
CA ALA A 18 20.73 -8.12 17.85
C ALA A 18 19.73 -6.95 18.08
N LYS A 19 20.02 -5.77 17.49
CA LYS A 19 18.99 -4.78 17.26
C LYS A 19 17.92 -5.51 16.48
N ALA A 20 16.71 -5.62 17.04
CA ALA A 20 15.56 -6.21 16.38
C ALA A 20 15.54 -5.70 14.93
N GLN A 21 15.70 -6.60 13.97
CA GLN A 21 15.84 -6.26 12.57
C GLN A 21 14.53 -5.57 12.16
N LYS A 22 14.57 -4.25 11.93
CA LYS A 22 13.43 -3.48 11.44
C LYS A 22 12.89 -4.23 10.24
N GLY A 23 11.60 -4.56 10.21
CA GLY A 23 10.99 -5.20 9.05
C GLY A 23 11.35 -4.43 7.77
N TYR A 24 11.57 -5.10 6.64
CA TYR A 24 12.07 -4.49 5.40
C TYR A 24 11.30 -3.23 4.97
N LYS A 25 9.97 -3.20 5.19
CA LYS A 25 9.14 -2.03 4.90
C LYS A 25 9.54 -0.80 5.73
N ASN A 26 10.01 -0.97 6.96
CA ASN A 26 10.48 0.14 7.78
C ASN A 26 11.77 0.75 7.23
N VAL A 27 12.69 -0.08 6.72
CA VAL A 27 13.91 0.40 6.07
C VAL A 27 13.58 1.17 4.79
N LEU A 28 12.65 0.66 3.97
CA LEU A 28 12.23 1.34 2.74
C LEU A 28 11.49 2.66 3.01
N ARG A 29 10.89 2.82 4.19
CA ARG A 29 10.21 4.04 4.62
C ARG A 29 11.08 4.97 5.48
N GLU A 30 12.36 4.66 5.69
CA GLU A 30 13.27 5.50 6.49
C GLU A 30 13.21 6.96 6.01
N THR A 31 13.16 7.89 6.96
CA THR A 31 13.05 9.34 6.66
C THR A 31 14.31 10.11 6.97
N ASN A 32 15.22 9.54 7.77
CA ASN A 32 16.49 10.16 8.10
C ASN A 32 17.40 10.23 6.87
N MET A 33 17.62 11.41 6.33
CA MET A 33 18.46 11.63 5.16
C MET A 33 19.94 11.24 5.35
N ALA A 34 20.43 11.18 6.60
CA ALA A 34 21.78 10.71 6.87
C ALA A 34 21.94 9.21 6.57
N PHE A 35 20.89 8.41 6.77
CA PHE A 35 20.87 6.99 6.40
C PHE A 35 21.17 6.81 4.91
N TYR A 36 20.61 7.62 4.01
CA TYR A 36 20.75 7.49 2.56
C TYR A 36 22.16 7.83 2.04
N LYS A 37 23.06 8.34 2.89
CA LYS A 37 24.48 8.52 2.56
C LYS A 37 25.34 7.29 2.86
N THR A 38 24.81 6.30 3.60
CA THR A 38 25.54 5.09 4.01
C THR A 38 25.68 4.07 2.86
N GLU A 39 26.70 3.22 2.95
CA GLU A 39 26.87 2.11 1.99
C GLU A 39 25.71 1.11 2.08
N GLN A 40 25.15 0.89 3.28
CA GLN A 40 23.97 0.05 3.45
C GLN A 40 22.80 0.56 2.61
N ALA A 41 22.52 1.86 2.64
CA ALA A 41 21.43 2.43 1.84
C ALA A 41 21.68 2.31 0.33
N LYS A 42 22.91 2.47 -0.11
CA LYS A 42 23.29 2.27 -1.53
C LYS A 42 23.14 0.80 -1.93
N GLN A 43 23.51 -0.15 -1.06
CA GLN A 43 23.32 -1.58 -1.31
C GLN A 43 21.84 -1.92 -1.49
N VAL A 44 20.96 -1.44 -0.58
CA VAL A 44 19.50 -1.59 -0.71
C VAL A 44 19.01 -0.96 -2.01
N GLY A 45 19.48 0.24 -2.37
CA GLY A 45 19.15 0.88 -3.63
C GLY A 45 19.53 0.05 -4.85
N ASN A 46 20.71 -0.59 -4.85
CA ASN A 46 21.13 -1.48 -5.94
C ASN A 46 20.26 -2.74 -6.03
N GLN A 47 19.83 -3.29 -4.90
CA GLN A 47 18.87 -4.41 -4.87
C GLN A 47 17.51 -4.00 -5.43
N ILE A 48 17.00 -2.83 -5.06
CA ILE A 48 15.77 -2.27 -5.63
C ILE A 48 15.89 -2.15 -7.16
N LEU A 49 17.02 -1.67 -7.69
CA LEU A 49 17.27 -1.61 -9.14
C LEU A 49 17.27 -2.99 -9.80
N ALA A 50 17.80 -4.01 -9.14
CA ALA A 50 17.80 -5.38 -9.65
C ALA A 50 16.38 -5.93 -9.81
N TYR A 51 15.49 -5.67 -8.84
CA TYR A 51 14.11 -6.10 -8.89
C TYR A 51 13.20 -5.29 -9.82
N GLN A 52 13.63 -4.11 -10.30
CA GLN A 52 12.81 -3.33 -11.23
C GLN A 52 12.60 -4.07 -12.53
N ARG A 53 11.37 -4.34 -12.88
CA ARG A 53 10.99 -5.04 -14.12
C ARG A 53 11.16 -4.14 -15.35
N VAL A 54 11.17 -4.74 -16.53
CA VAL A 54 11.20 -4.02 -17.81
C VAL A 54 10.03 -3.05 -17.94
N THR A 55 8.91 -3.33 -17.32
CA THR A 55 7.73 -2.47 -17.22
C THR A 55 8.01 -1.13 -16.53
N GLY A 56 8.99 -1.08 -15.66
CA GLY A 56 9.30 0.04 -14.76
C GLY A 56 8.79 -0.17 -13.33
N GLY A 57 7.83 -1.09 -13.12
CA GLY A 57 7.29 -1.42 -11.81
C GLY A 57 8.09 -2.46 -11.04
N TRP A 58 7.61 -2.80 -9.85
CA TRP A 58 8.19 -3.80 -8.95
C TRP A 58 7.16 -4.84 -8.51
N PRO A 59 7.59 -6.08 -8.25
CA PRO A 59 6.76 -7.10 -7.62
C PRO A 59 6.51 -6.79 -6.13
N LYS A 60 5.41 -7.32 -5.60
CA LYS A 60 5.02 -7.14 -4.19
C LYS A 60 5.57 -8.22 -3.27
N ASN A 61 5.57 -7.93 -1.96
CA ASN A 61 5.87 -8.88 -0.87
C ASN A 61 7.27 -9.49 -0.92
N ILE A 62 8.25 -8.76 -1.46
CA ILE A 62 9.65 -9.17 -1.52
C ILE A 62 10.47 -8.31 -0.55
N ASP A 63 11.27 -8.95 0.27
CA ASP A 63 12.27 -8.27 1.10
C ASP A 63 13.49 -7.89 0.24
N MET A 64 13.47 -6.67 -0.27
CA MET A 64 14.57 -6.11 -1.07
C MET A 64 15.67 -5.47 -0.21
N VAL A 65 15.63 -5.64 1.10
CA VAL A 65 16.62 -5.10 2.05
C VAL A 65 17.66 -6.15 2.44
N LYS A 66 17.24 -7.41 2.49
CA LYS A 66 18.12 -8.53 2.79
C LYS A 66 19.23 -8.64 1.71
N PRO A 67 20.51 -8.67 2.10
CA PRO A 67 21.59 -8.89 1.13
C PRO A 67 21.38 -10.18 0.33
N MET A 68 21.64 -10.12 -0.97
CA MET A 68 21.53 -11.25 -1.87
C MET A 68 22.90 -11.87 -2.13
N SER A 69 22.94 -13.21 -2.24
CA SER A 69 24.08 -13.92 -2.82
C SER A 69 24.22 -13.61 -4.33
N HIS A 70 25.35 -14.02 -4.91
CA HIS A 70 25.54 -13.87 -6.37
C HIS A 70 24.48 -14.66 -7.15
N GLU A 71 24.20 -15.87 -6.75
CA GLU A 71 23.18 -16.73 -7.36
C GLU A 71 21.77 -16.12 -7.27
N GLU A 72 21.39 -15.59 -6.08
CA GLU A 72 20.11 -14.89 -5.89
C GLU A 72 20.01 -13.64 -6.81
N MET A 73 21.10 -12.90 -6.95
CA MET A 73 21.17 -11.74 -7.84
C MET A 73 20.98 -12.13 -9.31
N GLU A 74 21.67 -13.16 -9.78
CA GLU A 74 21.55 -13.71 -11.14
C GLU A 74 20.11 -14.12 -11.44
N LYS A 75 19.46 -14.83 -10.52
CA LYS A 75 18.05 -15.22 -10.62
C LYS A 75 17.14 -14.00 -10.74
N VAL A 76 17.31 -13.00 -9.88
CA VAL A 76 16.51 -11.77 -9.91
C VAL A 76 16.68 -11.00 -11.21
N LEU A 77 17.92 -10.93 -11.72
CA LEU A 77 18.22 -10.30 -13.01
C LEU A 77 17.61 -11.07 -14.18
N GLY A 78 17.56 -12.39 -14.12
CA GLY A 78 16.88 -13.25 -15.10
C GLY A 78 15.37 -12.99 -15.19
N GLU A 79 14.76 -12.51 -14.09
CA GLU A 79 13.33 -12.19 -14.05
C GLU A 79 12.98 -10.76 -14.54
N LYS A 80 13.95 -9.94 -14.93
CA LYS A 80 13.72 -8.53 -15.33
C LYS A 80 12.68 -8.35 -16.43
N ASN A 81 12.59 -9.30 -17.35
CA ASN A 81 11.65 -9.24 -18.48
C ASN A 81 10.23 -9.69 -18.15
N ARG A 82 9.96 -10.06 -16.91
CA ARG A 82 8.58 -10.38 -16.48
C ARG A 82 7.68 -9.14 -16.57
N GLN A 83 6.44 -9.38 -17.00
CA GLN A 83 5.42 -8.35 -17.19
C GLN A 83 4.13 -8.65 -16.42
N ASP A 84 4.12 -9.69 -15.60
CA ASP A 84 2.93 -10.24 -14.93
C ASP A 84 2.95 -10.07 -13.40
N ASP A 85 3.98 -9.45 -12.84
CA ASP A 85 4.16 -9.31 -11.40
C ASP A 85 4.37 -7.86 -10.91
N SER A 86 4.44 -6.89 -11.82
CA SER A 86 4.51 -5.47 -11.46
C SER A 86 3.15 -4.97 -10.95
N THR A 87 3.17 -4.22 -9.83
CA THR A 87 1.93 -3.83 -9.14
C THR A 87 2.12 -2.62 -8.22
N THR A 88 1.03 -2.01 -7.78
CA THR A 88 1.00 -1.05 -6.65
C THR A 88 0.39 -1.63 -5.37
N ASP A 89 -0.03 -2.88 -5.42
CA ASP A 89 -0.61 -3.60 -4.28
C ASP A 89 0.42 -3.76 -3.14
N ASN A 90 -0.04 -3.71 -1.89
CA ASN A 90 0.81 -3.81 -0.69
C ASN A 90 1.97 -2.80 -0.64
N ASP A 91 1.79 -1.59 -1.18
CA ASP A 91 2.79 -0.51 -1.34
C ASP A 91 3.93 -0.82 -2.34
N ALA A 92 3.88 -1.92 -3.09
CA ALA A 92 4.86 -2.18 -4.14
C ALA A 92 4.91 -1.01 -5.14
N THR A 93 6.00 -0.84 -5.82
CA THR A 93 6.33 0.28 -6.70
C THR A 93 6.39 1.63 -5.97
N ASN A 94 5.33 2.04 -5.27
CA ASN A 94 5.29 3.33 -4.56
C ASN A 94 6.40 3.45 -3.49
N MET A 95 6.63 2.39 -2.73
CA MET A 95 7.65 2.37 -1.67
C MET A 95 9.07 2.38 -2.25
N GLN A 96 9.32 1.65 -3.34
CA GLN A 96 10.60 1.65 -4.04
C GLN A 96 10.89 3.01 -4.66
N LEU A 97 9.90 3.65 -5.26
CA LEU A 97 10.04 5.01 -5.81
C LEU A 97 10.40 6.02 -4.72
N LEU A 98 9.73 5.98 -3.58
CA LEU A 98 10.05 6.86 -2.45
C LEU A 98 11.48 6.67 -1.95
N TYR A 99 11.94 5.42 -1.85
CA TYR A 99 13.30 5.10 -1.47
C TYR A 99 14.34 5.64 -2.47
N LEU A 100 14.13 5.37 -3.76
CA LEU A 100 15.03 5.83 -4.83
C LEU A 100 15.08 7.36 -4.92
N ALA A 101 13.96 8.05 -4.70
CA ALA A 101 13.93 9.51 -4.65
C ALA A 101 14.82 10.06 -3.52
N ARG A 102 14.70 9.52 -2.31
CA ARG A 102 15.55 9.91 -1.16
C ARG A 102 17.02 9.59 -1.40
N LEU A 103 17.31 8.40 -1.95
CA LEU A 103 18.66 7.99 -2.26
C LEU A 103 19.30 8.88 -3.33
N TYR A 104 18.55 9.27 -4.37
CA TYR A 104 19.00 10.25 -5.35
C TYR A 104 19.27 11.62 -4.71
N GLN A 105 18.39 12.10 -3.82
CA GLN A 105 18.61 13.39 -3.15
C GLN A 105 19.88 13.39 -2.32
N ALA A 106 20.21 12.28 -1.68
CA ALA A 106 21.40 12.14 -0.85
C ALA A 106 22.70 11.95 -1.62
N THR A 107 22.66 11.24 -2.78
CA THR A 107 23.85 10.79 -3.51
C THR A 107 24.05 11.46 -4.87
N LYS A 108 22.99 12.02 -5.46
CA LYS A 108 22.95 12.56 -6.83
C LYS A 108 23.32 11.52 -7.91
N THR A 109 23.24 10.24 -7.59
CA THR A 109 23.60 9.14 -8.48
C THR A 109 22.54 8.94 -9.56
N GLN A 110 22.90 9.11 -10.82
CA GLN A 110 21.99 9.20 -11.96
C GLN A 110 21.12 7.94 -12.16
N LYS A 111 21.66 6.72 -11.95
CA LYS A 111 20.90 5.47 -12.08
C LYS A 111 19.65 5.41 -11.19
N TYR A 112 19.65 6.03 -10.00
CA TYR A 112 18.49 6.08 -9.10
C TYR A 112 17.39 7.00 -9.63
N LYS A 113 17.79 8.13 -10.25
CA LYS A 113 16.87 9.04 -10.94
C LYS A 113 16.22 8.35 -12.16
N GLU A 114 17.01 7.68 -12.97
CA GLU A 114 16.51 6.96 -14.16
C GLU A 114 15.49 5.89 -13.78
N ALA A 115 15.82 5.06 -12.80
CA ALA A 115 14.91 4.05 -12.28
C ALA A 115 13.64 4.66 -11.67
N PHE A 116 13.77 5.77 -10.95
CA PHE A 116 12.63 6.53 -10.43
C PHE A 116 11.72 7.02 -11.57
N CYS A 117 12.28 7.71 -12.56
CA CYS A 117 11.50 8.22 -13.71
C CYS A 117 10.79 7.08 -14.45
N LYS A 118 11.48 5.96 -14.69
CA LYS A 118 10.90 4.77 -15.32
C LYS A 118 9.76 4.19 -14.49
N GLY A 119 9.86 4.20 -13.17
CA GLY A 119 8.77 3.76 -12.29
C GLY A 119 7.59 4.73 -12.26
N VAL A 120 7.81 6.04 -12.37
CA VAL A 120 6.71 7.02 -12.52
C VAL A 120 6.00 6.81 -13.86
N GLU A 121 6.74 6.60 -14.96
CA GLU A 121 6.12 6.27 -16.26
C GLU A 121 5.33 4.95 -16.19
N TYR A 122 5.79 3.95 -15.43
CA TYR A 122 5.00 2.75 -15.16
C TYR A 122 3.67 3.09 -14.46
N LEU A 123 3.67 3.93 -13.42
CA LEU A 123 2.42 4.36 -12.77
C LEU A 123 1.47 5.05 -13.75
N LEU A 124 2.00 5.92 -14.61
CA LEU A 124 1.21 6.63 -15.63
C LEU A 124 0.63 5.67 -16.67
N SER A 125 1.38 4.65 -17.08
CA SER A 125 0.95 3.67 -18.09
C SER A 125 -0.19 2.76 -17.61
N GLY A 126 -0.36 2.58 -16.30
CA GLY A 126 -1.43 1.77 -15.71
C GLY A 126 -2.77 2.49 -15.58
N GLN A 127 -2.81 3.81 -15.78
CA GLN A 127 -4.04 4.56 -15.64
C GLN A 127 -4.99 4.32 -16.81
N TYR A 128 -6.21 3.89 -16.51
CA TYR A 128 -7.27 3.80 -17.48
C TYR A 128 -7.68 5.20 -18.02
N ALA A 129 -8.31 5.24 -19.18
CA ALA A 129 -8.81 6.48 -19.77
C ALA A 129 -9.77 7.23 -18.82
N ASN A 130 -10.51 6.49 -17.99
CA ASN A 130 -11.44 7.01 -16.99
C ASN A 130 -10.78 7.49 -15.68
N GLY A 131 -9.46 7.41 -15.57
CA GLY A 131 -8.70 7.89 -14.41
C GLY A 131 -8.38 6.85 -13.32
N GLY A 132 -8.96 5.66 -13.37
CA GLY A 132 -8.70 4.59 -12.41
C GLY A 132 -7.42 3.81 -12.69
N TRP A 133 -6.99 2.99 -11.73
CA TRP A 133 -5.88 2.06 -11.88
C TRP A 133 -6.29 0.64 -11.52
N PRO A 134 -5.84 -0.37 -12.30
CA PRO A 134 -5.97 -1.79 -11.93
C PRO A 134 -5.01 -2.16 -10.79
N GLN A 135 -5.17 -3.36 -10.27
CA GLN A 135 -4.26 -3.88 -9.23
C GLN A 135 -2.88 -4.26 -9.79
N PHE A 136 -2.84 -4.84 -10.99
CA PHE A 136 -1.63 -5.22 -11.71
C PHE A 136 -1.70 -4.73 -13.15
N TRP A 137 -0.56 -4.45 -13.78
CA TRP A 137 -0.42 -4.19 -15.22
C TRP A 137 1.02 -4.40 -15.70
N PRO A 138 1.26 -4.62 -17.01
CA PRO A 138 0.29 -4.66 -18.09
C PRO A 138 -0.54 -5.94 -18.18
N LYS A 139 -0.15 -7.02 -17.50
CA LYS A 139 -0.90 -8.27 -17.50
C LYS A 139 -1.77 -8.38 -16.25
N MET A 140 -3.05 -8.46 -16.48
CA MET A 140 -4.09 -8.55 -15.43
C MET A 140 -4.88 -9.85 -15.58
N ARG A 141 -5.42 -10.35 -14.46
CA ARG A 141 -6.28 -11.54 -14.42
C ARG A 141 -7.47 -11.28 -13.50
N ASP A 142 -8.61 -11.83 -13.84
CA ASP A 142 -9.83 -11.81 -13.02
C ASP A 142 -10.13 -10.39 -12.46
N TYR A 143 -10.40 -10.30 -11.18
CA TYR A 143 -10.71 -9.05 -10.47
C TYR A 143 -9.59 -7.99 -10.51
N GLN A 144 -8.36 -8.36 -10.89
CA GLN A 144 -7.22 -7.43 -10.97
C GLN A 144 -7.43 -6.30 -11.98
N ILE A 145 -8.41 -6.46 -12.90
CA ILE A 145 -8.80 -5.44 -13.90
C ILE A 145 -9.64 -4.30 -13.31
N HIS A 146 -10.19 -4.48 -12.12
CA HIS A 146 -11.05 -3.47 -11.49
C HIS A 146 -10.22 -2.27 -11.01
N ILE A 147 -10.87 -1.10 -10.94
CA ILE A 147 -10.32 0.09 -10.26
C ILE A 147 -10.11 -0.30 -8.80
N THR A 148 -8.87 -0.22 -8.31
CA THR A 148 -8.48 -0.84 -7.04
C THR A 148 -8.12 0.18 -5.98
N PHE A 149 -8.98 0.34 -4.97
CA PHE A 149 -8.70 1.08 -3.74
C PHE A 149 -8.12 0.20 -2.64
N ASN A 150 -8.32 -1.13 -2.74
CA ASN A 150 -7.79 -2.11 -1.79
C ASN A 150 -6.30 -1.88 -1.50
N ASP A 151 -5.88 -2.09 -0.25
CA ASP A 151 -4.52 -1.87 0.23
C ASP A 151 -3.94 -0.48 -0.12
N ASN A 152 -4.81 0.50 -0.32
CA ASN A 152 -4.49 1.88 -0.73
C ASN A 152 -3.77 1.99 -2.09
N ALA A 153 -3.86 1.00 -2.96
CA ALA A 153 -3.10 0.94 -4.21
C ALA A 153 -3.24 2.24 -5.03
N MET A 154 -4.48 2.60 -5.41
CA MET A 154 -4.72 3.84 -6.15
C MET A 154 -4.42 5.10 -5.33
N VAL A 155 -4.81 5.14 -4.06
CA VAL A 155 -4.59 6.32 -3.19
C VAL A 155 -3.10 6.63 -3.01
N ASN A 156 -2.26 5.61 -2.78
CA ASN A 156 -0.81 5.80 -2.64
C ASN A 156 -0.16 6.22 -3.96
N THR A 157 -0.62 5.67 -5.09
CA THR A 157 -0.19 6.09 -6.43
C THR A 157 -0.53 7.55 -6.67
N MET A 158 -1.75 7.98 -6.40
CA MET A 158 -2.18 9.37 -6.54
C MET A 158 -1.39 10.32 -5.64
N LYS A 159 -1.13 9.94 -4.38
CA LYS A 159 -0.30 10.74 -3.46
C LYS A 159 1.11 10.92 -4.01
N LEU A 160 1.72 9.86 -4.52
CA LEU A 160 3.06 9.93 -5.10
C LEU A 160 3.07 10.84 -6.34
N LEU A 161 2.11 10.70 -7.26
CA LEU A 161 2.00 11.54 -8.45
C LEU A 161 1.76 13.01 -8.09
N ARG A 162 0.91 13.29 -7.07
CA ARG A 162 0.70 14.63 -6.53
C ARG A 162 2.00 15.23 -6.00
N ASP A 163 2.72 14.49 -5.17
CA ASP A 163 3.94 14.98 -4.54
C ASP A 163 5.05 15.18 -5.58
N VAL A 164 5.06 14.38 -6.67
CA VAL A 164 5.94 14.56 -7.83
C VAL A 164 5.65 15.86 -8.57
N TYR A 165 4.40 16.12 -8.97
CA TYR A 165 4.11 17.35 -9.73
C TYR A 165 4.22 18.61 -8.86
N GLN A 166 3.94 18.52 -7.57
CA GLN A 166 4.12 19.62 -6.61
C GLN A 166 5.58 19.80 -6.19
N GLN A 167 6.48 18.94 -6.65
CA GLN A 167 7.90 18.95 -6.25
C GLN A 167 8.09 18.94 -4.73
N LYS A 168 7.24 18.24 -3.99
CA LYS A 168 7.46 18.05 -2.55
C LYS A 168 8.71 17.19 -2.31
N ALA A 169 9.47 17.50 -1.26
CA ALA A 169 10.59 16.63 -0.90
C ALA A 169 10.09 15.19 -0.61
N PRO A 170 10.78 14.15 -1.10
CA PRO A 170 12.08 14.14 -1.80
C PRO A 170 11.99 14.28 -3.34
N PHE A 171 10.82 14.58 -3.94
CA PHE A 171 10.57 14.60 -5.38
C PHE A 171 10.99 15.91 -6.09
N ASN A 172 11.72 16.79 -5.38
CA ASN A 172 12.21 18.09 -5.85
C ASN A 172 13.64 18.03 -6.43
N LYS A 173 14.29 19.19 -6.56
CA LYS A 173 15.72 19.36 -6.88
C LYS A 173 16.18 18.58 -8.12
N GLY A 174 15.39 18.64 -9.20
CA GLY A 174 15.78 18.08 -10.50
C GLY A 174 15.60 16.55 -10.65
N LEU A 175 14.84 15.92 -9.75
CA LEU A 175 14.53 14.49 -9.87
C LEU A 175 13.69 14.18 -11.12
N THR A 176 12.72 15.05 -11.47
CA THR A 176 11.85 14.93 -12.64
C THR A 176 11.93 16.16 -13.53
N ASP A 177 11.70 16.00 -14.81
CA ASP A 177 11.54 17.11 -15.76
C ASP A 177 10.12 17.70 -15.73
N LYS A 178 9.90 18.77 -16.48
CA LYS A 178 8.61 19.47 -16.57
C LYS A 178 7.53 18.58 -17.22
N ASN A 179 7.89 17.80 -18.22
CA ASN A 179 6.95 16.96 -18.95
C ASN A 179 6.39 15.84 -18.06
N LEU A 180 7.26 15.15 -17.33
CA LEU A 180 6.85 14.09 -16.39
C LEU A 180 5.95 14.63 -15.26
N ARG A 181 6.27 15.82 -14.75
CA ARG A 181 5.41 16.50 -13.74
C ARG A 181 4.04 16.86 -14.28
N GLU A 182 3.96 17.34 -15.53
CA GLU A 182 2.67 17.67 -16.16
C GLU A 182 1.84 16.40 -16.42
N LYS A 183 2.44 15.30 -16.86
CA LYS A 183 1.77 14.00 -16.95
C LYS A 183 1.24 13.55 -15.58
N ALA A 184 2.06 13.67 -14.52
CA ALA A 184 1.67 13.29 -13.17
C ALA A 184 0.50 14.13 -12.64
N ARG A 185 0.48 15.45 -12.92
CA ARG A 185 -0.64 16.33 -12.60
C ARG A 185 -1.93 15.90 -13.29
N LYS A 186 -1.90 15.71 -14.61
CA LYS A 186 -3.07 15.25 -15.37
C LYS A 186 -3.59 13.91 -14.89
N ALA A 187 -2.69 12.99 -14.54
CA ALA A 187 -3.07 11.69 -14.02
C ALA A 187 -3.71 11.80 -12.62
N PHE A 188 -3.21 12.68 -11.75
CA PHE A 188 -3.82 12.97 -10.46
C PHE A 188 -5.23 13.55 -10.64
N ASP A 189 -5.39 14.56 -11.49
CA ASP A 189 -6.69 15.22 -11.74
C ASP A 189 -7.73 14.20 -12.23
N LYS A 190 -7.39 13.36 -13.23
CA LYS A 190 -8.26 12.26 -13.70
C LYS A 190 -8.56 11.22 -12.60
N GLY A 191 -7.61 10.96 -11.73
CA GLY A 191 -7.81 10.06 -10.60
C GLY A 191 -8.84 10.61 -9.61
N VAL A 192 -8.86 11.92 -9.37
CA VAL A 192 -9.88 12.58 -8.54
C VAL A 192 -11.26 12.41 -9.17
N ASP A 193 -11.41 12.68 -10.49
CA ASP A 193 -12.67 12.49 -11.20
C ASP A 193 -13.16 11.04 -11.10
N CYS A 194 -12.24 10.08 -11.24
CA CYS A 194 -12.55 8.65 -11.07
C CYS A 194 -13.05 8.34 -9.66
N ILE A 195 -12.40 8.85 -8.62
CA ILE A 195 -12.85 8.71 -7.22
C ILE A 195 -14.28 9.21 -7.05
N LEU A 196 -14.59 10.40 -7.55
CA LEU A 196 -15.94 10.97 -7.43
C LEU A 196 -16.99 10.12 -8.14
N ARG A 197 -16.66 9.54 -9.31
CA ARG A 197 -17.55 8.64 -10.06
C ARG A 197 -17.74 7.29 -9.39
N CYS A 198 -16.72 6.77 -8.69
CA CYS A 198 -16.80 5.52 -7.94
C CYS A 198 -17.59 5.65 -6.62
N GLN A 199 -17.86 6.87 -6.14
CA GLN A 199 -18.53 7.03 -4.85
C GLN A 199 -19.94 6.45 -4.90
N ILE A 200 -20.24 5.51 -4.00
CA ILE A 200 -21.54 4.86 -3.94
C ILE A 200 -22.58 5.88 -3.48
N ARG A 201 -23.72 5.92 -4.18
CA ARG A 201 -24.85 6.78 -3.85
C ARG A 201 -26.04 5.96 -3.43
N VAL A 202 -26.65 6.33 -2.32
CA VAL A 202 -27.90 5.75 -1.81
C VAL A 202 -28.97 6.83 -1.89
N ASN A 203 -30.04 6.60 -2.62
CA ASN A 203 -31.09 7.58 -2.85
C ASN A 203 -30.54 8.94 -3.33
N GLY A 204 -29.55 8.90 -4.24
CA GLY A 204 -28.89 10.07 -4.80
C GLY A 204 -27.85 10.75 -3.89
N LYS A 205 -27.77 10.40 -2.61
CA LYS A 205 -26.82 10.97 -1.65
C LYS A 205 -25.48 10.21 -1.70
N PRO A 206 -24.33 10.92 -1.75
CA PRO A 206 -23.02 10.28 -1.73
C PRO A 206 -22.76 9.65 -0.36
N THR A 207 -22.11 8.48 -0.38
CA THR A 207 -21.72 7.72 0.81
C THR A 207 -20.21 7.44 0.80
N VAL A 208 -19.80 6.20 0.87
CA VAL A 208 -18.39 5.74 0.84
C VAL A 208 -18.12 4.90 -0.42
N TRP A 209 -16.94 4.32 -0.50
CA TRP A 209 -16.47 3.54 -1.65
C TRP A 209 -16.36 2.06 -1.30
N CYS A 210 -16.42 1.21 -2.32
CA CYS A 210 -16.00 -0.17 -2.26
C CYS A 210 -14.45 -0.27 -2.36
N GLN A 211 -13.90 -1.39 -1.96
CA GLN A 211 -12.47 -1.68 -2.13
C GLN A 211 -12.04 -1.80 -3.59
N GLN A 212 -12.98 -2.21 -4.45
CA GLN A 212 -12.79 -2.26 -5.91
C GLN A 212 -14.07 -1.84 -6.61
N HIS A 213 -13.90 -1.25 -7.81
CA HIS A 213 -15.00 -0.81 -8.65
C HIS A 213 -14.78 -1.31 -10.08
N ASP A 214 -15.85 -1.70 -10.72
CA ASP A 214 -15.82 -2.07 -12.12
C ASP A 214 -15.26 -0.92 -12.98
N ARG A 215 -14.31 -1.27 -13.85
CA ARG A 215 -13.59 -0.25 -14.63
C ARG A 215 -14.42 0.46 -15.67
N GLU A 216 -15.58 -0.04 -16.04
CA GLU A 216 -16.44 0.55 -17.09
C GLU A 216 -17.64 1.26 -16.47
N THR A 217 -18.32 0.60 -15.54
CA THR A 217 -19.55 1.08 -14.91
C THR A 217 -19.33 1.88 -13.64
N PHE A 218 -18.15 1.79 -13.02
CA PHE A 218 -17.81 2.34 -11.69
C PHE A 218 -18.61 1.74 -10.53
N ALA A 219 -19.43 0.73 -10.78
CA ALA A 219 -20.17 0.03 -9.75
C ALA A 219 -19.23 -0.69 -8.77
N PRO A 220 -19.62 -0.88 -7.50
CA PRO A 220 -18.90 -1.73 -6.58
C PRO A 220 -18.66 -3.12 -7.17
N ALA A 221 -17.44 -3.65 -7.05
CA ALA A 221 -17.06 -4.94 -7.60
C ALA A 221 -16.41 -5.83 -6.54
N PRO A 222 -16.65 -7.15 -6.57
CA PRO A 222 -15.99 -8.09 -5.70
C PRO A 222 -14.53 -8.30 -6.13
N ALA A 223 -13.72 -8.87 -5.22
CA ALA A 223 -12.39 -9.36 -5.54
C ALA A 223 -12.26 -10.86 -5.23
N ARG A 224 -11.55 -11.23 -4.16
CA ARG A 224 -11.47 -12.62 -3.71
C ARG A 224 -12.83 -13.05 -3.13
N ALA A 225 -13.08 -14.36 -3.05
CA ALA A 225 -14.35 -14.88 -2.57
C ALA A 225 -14.90 -14.21 -1.29
N PHE A 226 -14.00 -13.85 -0.36
CA PHE A 226 -14.35 -13.19 0.91
C PHE A 226 -14.36 -11.65 0.84
N GLU A 227 -14.14 -11.06 -0.31
CA GLU A 227 -14.13 -9.61 -0.57
C GLU A 227 -15.30 -9.26 -1.50
N LEU A 228 -16.48 -9.29 -0.94
CA LEU A 228 -17.71 -9.01 -1.67
C LEU A 228 -17.82 -7.50 -2.00
N ALA A 229 -18.60 -7.17 -3.04
CA ALA A 229 -19.00 -5.81 -3.29
C ALA A 229 -19.73 -5.23 -2.06
N SER A 230 -19.24 -4.11 -1.52
CA SER A 230 -19.66 -3.61 -0.20
C SER A 230 -19.31 -2.14 -0.01
N PHE A 231 -19.90 -1.48 0.96
CA PHE A 231 -19.30 -0.26 1.50
C PHE A 231 -18.06 -0.62 2.31
N CYS A 232 -16.91 -0.01 2.01
CA CYS A 232 -15.64 -0.31 2.67
C CYS A 232 -15.13 0.87 3.48
N SER A 233 -15.14 0.74 4.81
CA SER A 233 -14.73 1.83 5.70
C SER A 233 -13.24 2.17 5.61
N SER A 234 -12.37 1.17 5.60
CA SER A 234 -10.92 1.34 5.64
C SER A 234 -10.39 2.09 4.42
N GLU A 235 -10.78 1.65 3.24
CA GLU A 235 -10.42 2.25 1.96
C GLU A 235 -10.99 3.65 1.83
N SER A 236 -12.25 3.84 2.22
CA SER A 236 -12.94 5.13 2.17
C SER A 236 -12.31 6.18 3.08
N ALA A 237 -11.87 5.80 4.28
CA ALA A 237 -11.16 6.73 5.16
C ALA A 237 -9.87 7.25 4.53
N ARG A 238 -9.16 6.44 3.72
CA ARG A 238 -7.96 6.84 3.00
C ARG A 238 -8.27 7.74 1.82
N ILE A 239 -9.37 7.47 1.11
CA ILE A 239 -9.88 8.32 0.03
C ILE A 239 -10.27 9.69 0.59
N VAL A 240 -11.08 9.75 1.65
CA VAL A 240 -11.47 11.00 2.31
C VAL A 240 -10.24 11.80 2.72
N LYS A 241 -9.23 11.15 3.32
CA LYS A 241 -7.98 11.84 3.68
C LYS A 241 -7.26 12.42 2.46
N LEU A 242 -7.22 11.71 1.33
CA LEU A 242 -6.61 12.23 0.09
C LEU A 242 -7.38 13.46 -0.42
N LEU A 243 -8.72 13.41 -0.43
CA LEU A 243 -9.57 14.50 -0.89
C LEU A 243 -9.44 15.75 0.00
N LEU A 244 -9.36 15.57 1.33
CA LEU A 244 -9.14 16.66 2.28
C LEU A 244 -7.78 17.35 2.13
N GLU A 245 -6.78 16.67 1.55
CA GLU A 245 -5.46 17.24 1.30
C GLU A 245 -5.40 18.07 -0.01
N ILE A 246 -6.49 18.15 -0.78
CA ILE A 246 -6.57 18.94 -2.02
C ILE A 246 -6.83 20.42 -1.66
N PRO A 247 -5.94 21.34 -2.04
CA PRO A 247 -6.16 22.76 -1.78
C PRO A 247 -7.28 23.31 -2.68
N ASN A 248 -8.13 24.17 -2.14
CA ASN A 248 -9.26 24.78 -2.85
C ASN A 248 -10.16 23.75 -3.57
N PRO A 249 -10.70 22.74 -2.85
CA PRO A 249 -11.48 21.67 -3.46
C PRO A 249 -12.77 22.21 -4.08
N SER A 250 -13.20 21.60 -5.21
CA SER A 250 -14.49 21.89 -5.83
C SER A 250 -15.68 21.54 -4.92
N GLU A 251 -16.87 22.02 -5.24
CA GLU A 251 -18.07 21.67 -4.46
C GLU A 251 -18.38 20.17 -4.53
N GLU A 252 -18.12 19.50 -5.66
CA GLU A 252 -18.27 18.05 -5.77
C GLU A 252 -17.34 17.30 -4.79
N ILE A 253 -16.10 17.74 -4.66
CA ILE A 253 -15.16 17.15 -3.67
C ILE A 253 -15.66 17.36 -2.24
N LYS A 254 -16.15 18.59 -1.94
CA LYS A 254 -16.70 18.90 -0.61
C LYS A 254 -17.96 18.08 -0.30
N GLU A 255 -18.84 17.92 -1.30
CA GLU A 255 -20.04 17.09 -1.18
C GLU A 255 -19.67 15.63 -0.95
N ALA A 256 -18.72 15.10 -1.73
CA ALA A 256 -18.21 13.74 -1.57
C ALA A 256 -17.66 13.47 -0.16
N VAL A 257 -16.86 14.40 0.36
CA VAL A 257 -16.30 14.31 1.71
C VAL A 257 -17.40 14.39 2.76
N ARG A 258 -18.34 15.35 2.65
CA ARG A 258 -19.48 15.48 3.60
C ARG A 258 -20.33 14.21 3.63
N GLY A 259 -20.65 13.64 2.45
CA GLY A 259 -21.42 12.41 2.39
C GLY A 259 -20.71 11.22 3.02
N ALA A 260 -19.41 11.08 2.77
CA ALA A 260 -18.64 10.02 3.40
C ALA A 260 -18.53 10.21 4.92
N MET A 261 -18.31 11.42 5.41
CA MET A 261 -18.24 11.70 6.84
C MET A 261 -19.58 11.43 7.53
N GLN A 262 -20.72 11.78 6.88
CA GLN A 262 -22.05 11.46 7.40
C GLN A 262 -22.24 9.94 7.48
N TRP A 263 -21.85 9.20 6.42
CA TRP A 263 -21.92 7.74 6.45
C TRP A 263 -21.09 7.14 7.61
N PHE A 264 -19.88 7.64 7.85
CA PHE A 264 -19.06 7.20 8.99
C PHE A 264 -19.74 7.49 10.33
N ASP A 265 -20.43 8.61 10.46
CA ASP A 265 -21.14 8.96 11.68
C ASP A 265 -22.38 8.08 11.90
N ASP A 266 -23.14 7.80 10.84
CA ASP A 266 -24.36 6.99 10.88
C ASP A 266 -24.08 5.50 11.20
N TYR A 267 -22.96 4.95 10.65
CA TYR A 267 -22.66 3.51 10.73
C TYR A 267 -21.49 3.15 11.66
N LYS A 268 -21.13 4.02 12.58
CA LYS A 268 -20.16 3.70 13.64
C LYS A 268 -20.72 2.66 14.60
N LEU A 269 -19.87 1.72 15.01
CA LEU A 269 -20.14 0.71 16.03
C LEU A 269 -19.64 1.23 17.38
N THR A 270 -20.53 1.35 18.36
CA THR A 270 -20.22 1.85 19.71
C THR A 270 -20.41 0.76 20.76
N GLY A 271 -19.82 0.95 21.94
CA GLY A 271 -19.95 -0.03 23.05
C GLY A 271 -19.21 -1.34 22.80
N LEU A 272 -18.21 -1.34 21.89
CA LEU A 272 -17.45 -2.51 21.49
C LEU A 272 -15.95 -2.23 21.55
N LYS A 273 -15.18 -3.32 21.74
CA LYS A 273 -13.70 -3.31 21.69
C LYS A 273 -13.18 -4.53 20.94
N VAL A 274 -12.18 -4.32 20.11
CA VAL A 274 -11.44 -5.41 19.47
C VAL A 274 -10.38 -5.94 20.42
N VAL A 275 -10.46 -7.22 20.76
CA VAL A 275 -9.44 -7.92 21.53
C VAL A 275 -8.67 -8.87 20.60
N ARG A 276 -7.35 -8.75 20.62
CA ARG A 276 -6.45 -9.61 19.87
C ARG A 276 -5.56 -10.38 20.84
N THR A 277 -5.56 -11.71 20.73
CA THR A 277 -4.74 -12.61 21.55
C THR A 277 -3.78 -13.37 20.65
N GLY A 278 -2.66 -13.83 21.20
CA GLY A 278 -1.59 -14.50 20.44
C GLY A 278 -0.74 -13.53 19.61
N GLU A 279 0.47 -13.96 19.26
CA GLU A 279 1.41 -13.18 18.47
C GLU A 279 0.97 -13.06 17.01
N TYR A 280 1.39 -11.97 16.36
CA TYR A 280 1.11 -11.77 14.93
C TYR A 280 1.78 -12.86 14.09
N GLY A 281 1.00 -13.50 13.20
CA GLY A 281 1.47 -14.62 12.37
C GLY A 281 1.43 -15.98 13.06
N SER A 282 1.12 -16.03 14.36
CA SER A 282 0.95 -17.28 15.09
C SER A 282 -0.39 -17.97 14.75
N PRO A 283 -0.44 -19.32 14.66
CA PRO A 283 -1.70 -20.06 14.50
C PRO A 283 -2.66 -19.89 15.69
N TYR A 284 -2.15 -19.44 16.84
CA TYR A 284 -2.93 -19.16 18.04
C TYR A 284 -3.48 -17.73 18.09
N ARG A 285 -3.17 -16.89 17.11
CA ARG A 285 -3.71 -15.55 17.04
C ARG A 285 -5.22 -15.61 16.84
N ASN A 286 -5.93 -14.83 17.64
CA ASN A 286 -7.37 -14.71 17.55
C ASN A 286 -7.80 -13.25 17.67
N THR A 287 -8.89 -12.90 17.01
CA THR A 287 -9.52 -11.58 17.10
C THR A 287 -10.98 -11.76 17.47
N THR A 288 -11.40 -11.07 18.50
CA THR A 288 -12.80 -11.09 19.02
C THR A 288 -13.29 -9.69 19.24
N LEU A 289 -14.60 -9.49 19.12
CA LEU A 289 -15.31 -8.29 19.56
C LEU A 289 -15.93 -8.58 20.93
N VAL A 290 -15.66 -7.69 21.87
CA VAL A 290 -16.23 -7.77 23.22
C VAL A 290 -17.01 -6.49 23.55
N LYS A 291 -18.02 -6.57 24.42
CA LYS A 291 -18.73 -5.39 24.91
C LYS A 291 -17.79 -4.54 25.75
N ASP A 292 -17.75 -3.25 25.47
CA ASP A 292 -17.01 -2.24 26.23
C ASP A 292 -17.74 -0.89 26.09
N PRO A 293 -18.58 -0.50 27.07
CA PRO A 293 -19.33 0.76 27.01
C PRO A 293 -18.44 2.02 26.89
N SER A 294 -17.16 1.92 27.29
CA SER A 294 -16.17 3.01 27.19
C SER A 294 -15.33 2.92 25.91
N GLY A 295 -15.58 1.92 25.05
CA GLY A 295 -14.84 1.71 23.83
C GLY A 295 -14.98 2.88 22.85
N THR A 296 -13.87 3.24 22.19
CA THR A 296 -13.90 4.20 21.08
C THR A 296 -14.73 3.66 19.92
N PRO A 297 -15.41 4.52 19.15
CA PRO A 297 -16.15 4.08 17.98
C PRO A 297 -15.27 3.25 17.02
N LEU A 298 -15.84 2.19 16.49
CA LEU A 298 -15.23 1.28 15.52
C LEU A 298 -16.05 1.27 14.24
N TRP A 299 -15.43 0.80 13.17
CA TRP A 299 -16.11 0.48 11.91
C TRP A 299 -15.68 -0.90 11.46
N ALA A 300 -16.63 -1.72 11.03
CA ALA A 300 -16.31 -2.93 10.30
C ALA A 300 -15.68 -2.54 8.96
N ARG A 301 -14.85 -3.39 8.39
CA ARG A 301 -14.28 -3.13 7.07
C ARG A 301 -15.34 -3.12 5.98
N PHE A 302 -16.30 -4.06 6.05
CA PHE A 302 -17.32 -4.25 5.04
C PHE A 302 -18.73 -4.10 5.62
N TYR A 303 -19.59 -3.42 4.85
CA TYR A 303 -21.01 -3.29 5.10
C TYR A 303 -21.78 -3.64 3.83
N ASP A 304 -22.90 -4.33 4.02
CA ASP A 304 -23.76 -4.76 2.94
C ASP A 304 -24.35 -3.58 2.15
N LEU A 305 -24.46 -3.72 0.82
CA LEU A 305 -24.92 -2.62 -0.05
C LEU A 305 -26.41 -2.32 0.04
N GLU A 306 -27.23 -3.26 0.53
CA GLU A 306 -28.68 -3.11 0.60
C GLU A 306 -29.14 -2.53 1.94
N ASN A 307 -28.61 -3.08 3.04
CA ASN A 307 -29.07 -2.74 4.40
C ASN A 307 -28.05 -2.04 5.27
N CYS A 308 -26.82 -1.84 4.78
CA CYS A 308 -25.69 -1.25 5.52
C CYS A 308 -25.34 -2.00 6.82
N GLU A 309 -25.68 -3.28 6.95
CA GLU A 309 -25.24 -4.10 8.08
C GLU A 309 -23.77 -4.50 7.93
N PRO A 310 -22.97 -4.43 9.01
CA PRO A 310 -21.61 -4.93 8.99
C PRO A 310 -21.57 -6.45 8.83
N PHE A 311 -20.65 -6.95 8.02
CA PHE A 311 -20.46 -8.38 7.85
C PHE A 311 -18.98 -8.77 7.84
N VAL A 312 -18.73 -10.07 8.08
CA VAL A 312 -17.47 -10.76 7.86
C VAL A 312 -17.70 -11.91 6.88
N CYS A 313 -16.66 -12.36 6.20
CA CYS A 313 -16.80 -13.39 5.18
C CYS A 313 -15.61 -14.36 5.22
N ASP A 314 -15.89 -15.65 5.01
CA ASP A 314 -14.85 -16.66 4.83
C ASP A 314 -14.61 -16.94 3.35
N ARG A 315 -13.72 -17.90 3.05
CA ARG A 315 -13.34 -18.29 1.68
C ARG A 315 -14.49 -18.90 0.85
N ASP A 316 -15.60 -19.23 1.51
CA ASP A 316 -16.83 -19.72 0.86
C ASP A 316 -17.67 -18.60 0.23
N GLY A 317 -17.33 -17.33 0.49
CA GLY A 317 -18.05 -16.20 -0.09
C GLY A 317 -19.40 -15.90 0.59
N ILE A 318 -19.67 -16.51 1.74
CA ILE A 318 -20.94 -16.32 2.46
C ILE A 318 -20.76 -15.25 3.55
N PRO A 319 -21.51 -14.12 3.48
CA PRO A 319 -21.46 -13.10 4.54
C PRO A 319 -22.03 -13.63 5.85
N ARG A 320 -21.39 -13.27 6.96
CA ARG A 320 -21.76 -13.65 8.33
C ARG A 320 -21.74 -12.44 9.24
N LYS A 321 -22.53 -12.50 10.30
CA LYS A 321 -22.70 -11.37 11.25
C LYS A 321 -21.63 -11.36 12.36
N SER A 322 -20.98 -12.51 12.59
CA SER A 322 -20.08 -12.67 13.74
C SER A 322 -18.70 -13.19 13.32
N MET A 323 -17.66 -12.64 13.94
CA MET A 323 -16.28 -13.11 13.80
C MET A 323 -16.09 -14.58 14.20
N GLN A 324 -16.96 -15.12 15.06
CA GLN A 324 -16.90 -16.50 15.52
C GLN A 324 -17.39 -17.51 14.44
N GLU A 325 -18.13 -17.03 13.45
CA GLU A 325 -18.68 -17.85 12.37
C GLU A 325 -17.70 -18.04 11.20
N ILE A 326 -16.55 -17.38 11.23
CA ILE A 326 -15.49 -17.53 10.22
C ILE A 326 -14.27 -18.25 10.79
N GLY A 327 -13.52 -18.94 9.92
CA GLY A 327 -12.33 -19.69 10.29
C GLY A 327 -11.22 -18.82 10.88
N THR A 328 -10.37 -19.41 11.70
CA THR A 328 -9.28 -18.73 12.42
C THR A 328 -8.34 -17.98 11.47
N GLU A 329 -8.07 -18.52 10.28
CA GLU A 329 -7.22 -17.86 9.27
C GLU A 329 -7.79 -16.49 8.89
N ARG A 330 -9.08 -16.41 8.60
CA ARG A 330 -9.74 -15.15 8.23
C ARG A 330 -9.91 -14.24 9.42
N ARG A 331 -10.36 -14.78 10.54
CA ARG A 331 -10.58 -14.04 11.77
C ARG A 331 -9.33 -13.37 12.33
N SER A 332 -8.18 -14.01 12.23
CA SER A 332 -6.92 -13.53 12.83
C SER A 332 -5.95 -12.90 11.84
N GLY A 333 -6.00 -13.27 10.58
CA GLY A 333 -5.06 -12.86 9.53
C GLY A 333 -5.54 -11.74 8.62
N TYR A 334 -6.80 -11.29 8.77
CA TYR A 334 -7.40 -10.27 7.93
C TYR A 334 -7.89 -9.08 8.76
N GLY A 335 -7.97 -7.90 8.16
CA GLY A 335 -8.54 -6.69 8.80
C GLY A 335 -10.04 -6.62 8.51
N TRP A 336 -10.85 -6.81 9.54
CA TRP A 336 -12.31 -6.70 9.48
C TRP A 336 -12.81 -5.40 10.06
#